data_e8338e27a744ec230bdc29049952625c
#
_entry.id   e8338e27a744ec230bdc29049952625c
#
_cell.length_a   1.000
_cell.length_b   1.000
_cell.length_c   1.000
_cell.angle_alpha   90.00
_cell.angle_beta   90.00
_cell.angle_gamma   90.00
#
_symmetry.space_group_name_H-M   'P 1'
#
loop_
_entity.id
_entity.type
_entity.pdbx_description
1 polymer ?
#
loop_
_entity_poly.entity_id
_entity_poly.type
_entity_poly.pdbx_seq_one_letter_code
_entity_poly.pdbx_strand_id
1 'polypeptide(L)'
;MSVGLDADNDLGPILTRGGRSYDFDALEALVDYWKNWAIIAAGVVGLTTFFTGVLEYVRQGRQHRAENFVQMRRRFLETPQYREILDLLAGDDPKLREVSIQEKRNFVGFLEEVAVMVNSRLIRREXAHYMFGYYVQLTAKSTHFWEHLDRQSHYWRVFRAFAEDMAKVKAETQTNPNLHF
;
A
#
# COMPACT_ATOMS: atom_id res chain seq x y z
N MET A 1 4.10 -93.48 56.80
CA MET A 1 3.11 -94.00 55.79
C MET A 1 2.47 -92.85 55.15
N SER A 2 2.97 -92.50 53.95
CA SER A 2 2.23 -91.67 53.03
C SER A 2 3.08 -91.55 51.78
N VAL A 3 2.47 -91.89 50.65
CA VAL A 3 3.08 -92.03 49.36
C VAL A 3 3.11 -90.67 48.69
N GLY A 4 4.31 -90.30 48.19
CA GLY A 4 4.44 -89.15 47.33
C GLY A 4 4.01 -89.52 45.89
N LEU A 5 3.36 -88.64 45.24
CA LEU A 5 3.10 -88.70 43.82
C LEU A 5 3.73 -87.46 43.18
N ASP A 6 4.89 -87.65 42.59
CA ASP A 6 5.48 -86.72 41.67
C ASP A 6 4.69 -86.75 40.34
N ALA A 7 4.11 -85.67 39.94
CA ALA A 7 3.58 -85.51 38.62
C ALA A 7 4.43 -84.49 37.88
N ASP A 8 5.52 -84.94 37.29
CA ASP A 8 6.29 -84.25 36.28
C ASP A 8 5.38 -84.07 35.07
N ASN A 9 4.91 -82.85 34.88
CA ASN A 9 4.20 -82.47 33.70
C ASN A 9 5.14 -81.67 32.80
N ASP A 10 5.98 -82.35 32.11
CA ASP A 10 6.85 -81.85 31.07
C ASP A 10 5.99 -81.45 29.85
N LEU A 11 5.51 -80.17 29.88
CA LEU A 11 4.92 -79.58 28.67
C LEU A 11 5.99 -78.72 28.03
N GLY A 12 6.72 -79.35 27.11
CA GLY A 12 7.75 -78.64 26.34
C GLY A 12 7.24 -77.40 25.60
N PRO A 13 8.16 -76.52 25.28
CA PRO A 13 7.81 -75.24 24.67
C PRO A 13 7.54 -75.48 23.17
N ILE A 14 6.30 -75.73 22.82
CA ILE A 14 5.86 -75.72 21.41
C ILE A 14 4.98 -74.46 21.22
N LEU A 15 5.60 -73.36 21.06
CA LEU A 15 5.03 -72.20 20.37
C LEU A 15 6.11 -71.12 20.10
N THR A 16 7.16 -71.55 19.41
CA THR A 16 7.94 -70.60 18.64
C THR A 16 7.30 -70.48 17.28
N ARG A 17 6.11 -69.91 17.22
CA ARG A 17 5.53 -69.44 15.99
C ARG A 17 6.39 -68.28 15.52
N GLY A 18 7.01 -68.36 14.38
CA GLY A 18 7.88 -67.37 13.84
C GLY A 18 7.20 -66.01 13.78
N GLY A 19 7.29 -65.31 14.88
CA GLY A 19 6.98 -63.91 14.96
C GLY A 19 8.05 -63.17 14.18
N ARG A 20 7.69 -62.66 13.02
CA ARG A 20 8.49 -61.67 12.35
C ARG A 20 8.72 -60.54 13.34
N SER A 21 9.93 -60.48 13.91
CA SER A 21 10.34 -59.33 14.68
C SER A 21 10.30 -58.16 13.76
N TYR A 22 9.19 -57.44 13.76
CA TYR A 22 9.13 -56.17 13.07
C TYR A 22 10.20 -55.31 13.68
N ASP A 23 11.04 -54.79 12.84
CA ASP A 23 12.15 -53.96 13.24
C ASP A 23 11.54 -52.62 13.70
N PHE A 24 11.13 -52.56 14.97
CA PHE A 24 10.54 -51.38 15.56
C PHE A 24 11.46 -50.17 15.41
N ASP A 25 12.76 -50.39 15.50
CA ASP A 25 13.77 -49.38 15.31
C ASP A 25 13.72 -48.77 13.87
N ALA A 26 13.50 -49.62 12.87
CA ALA A 26 13.37 -49.17 11.47
C ALA A 26 12.07 -48.39 11.25
N LEU A 27 10.98 -48.77 11.91
CA LEU A 27 9.71 -48.04 11.86
C LEU A 27 9.82 -46.67 12.53
N GLU A 28 10.45 -46.59 13.70
CA GLU A 28 10.69 -45.36 14.40
C GLU A 28 11.56 -44.41 13.56
N ALA A 29 12.61 -44.90 12.95
CA ALA A 29 13.49 -44.13 12.07
C ALA A 29 12.73 -43.55 10.87
N LEU A 30 11.83 -44.31 10.27
CA LEU A 30 10.97 -43.89 9.17
C LEU A 30 9.99 -42.78 9.62
N VAL A 31 9.38 -42.95 10.78
CA VAL A 31 8.42 -42.00 11.32
C VAL A 31 9.15 -40.67 11.61
N ASP A 32 10.34 -40.70 12.20
CA ASP A 32 11.13 -39.50 12.47
C ASP A 32 11.59 -38.79 11.19
N TYR A 33 11.96 -39.56 10.17
CA TYR A 33 12.30 -39.02 8.86
C TYR A 33 11.12 -38.26 8.26
N TRP A 34 9.93 -38.85 8.25
CA TRP A 34 8.72 -38.21 7.73
C TRP A 34 8.28 -36.99 8.57
N LYS A 35 8.44 -37.05 9.89
CA LYS A 35 8.18 -35.87 10.78
C LYS A 35 9.04 -34.67 10.41
N ASN A 36 10.34 -34.90 10.18
CA ASN A 36 11.26 -33.84 9.83
C ASN A 36 10.89 -33.18 8.49
N TRP A 37 10.54 -34.00 7.50
CA TRP A 37 10.08 -33.47 6.20
C TRP A 37 8.74 -32.73 6.31
N ALA A 38 7.84 -33.22 7.15
CA ALA A 38 6.55 -32.55 7.39
C ALA A 38 6.75 -31.16 8.04
N ILE A 39 7.69 -31.04 8.98
CA ILE A 39 8.02 -29.76 9.64
C ILE A 39 8.61 -28.79 8.60
N ILE A 40 9.54 -29.26 7.77
CA ILE A 40 10.14 -28.44 6.70
C ILE A 40 9.06 -27.97 5.72
N ALA A 41 8.22 -28.90 5.26
CA ALA A 41 7.13 -28.59 4.34
C ALA A 41 6.16 -27.58 4.94
N ALA A 42 5.77 -27.75 6.20
CA ALA A 42 4.90 -26.82 6.92
C ALA A 42 5.55 -25.43 7.04
N GLY A 43 6.85 -25.38 7.32
CA GLY A 43 7.62 -24.14 7.37
C GLY A 43 7.63 -23.40 6.03
N VAL A 44 7.88 -24.13 4.93
CA VAL A 44 7.87 -23.56 3.58
C VAL A 44 6.48 -23.01 3.22
N VAL A 45 5.42 -23.78 3.49
CA VAL A 45 4.05 -23.36 3.25
C VAL A 45 3.72 -22.11 4.07
N GLY A 46 4.09 -22.09 5.36
CA GLY A 46 3.88 -20.95 6.24
C GLY A 46 4.57 -19.69 5.74
N LEU A 47 5.84 -19.81 5.35
CA LEU A 47 6.62 -18.70 4.78
C LEU A 47 5.99 -18.19 3.48
N THR A 48 5.64 -19.09 2.59
CA THR A 48 5.01 -18.73 1.30
C THR A 48 3.71 -17.97 1.53
N THR A 49 2.85 -18.48 2.42
CA THR A 49 1.58 -17.83 2.77
C THR A 49 1.82 -16.43 3.38
N PHE A 50 2.79 -16.34 4.27
CA PHE A 50 3.15 -15.05 4.87
C PHE A 50 3.58 -14.03 3.80
N PHE A 51 4.52 -14.41 2.92
CA PHE A 51 5.01 -13.52 1.87
C PHE A 51 3.92 -13.13 0.88
N THR A 52 3.08 -14.06 0.46
CA THR A 52 1.95 -13.76 -0.44
C THR A 52 0.95 -12.82 0.25
N GLY A 53 0.68 -13.01 1.53
CA GLY A 53 -0.18 -12.11 2.31
C GLY A 53 0.38 -10.70 2.39
N VAL A 54 1.67 -10.57 2.68
CA VAL A 54 2.34 -9.25 2.74
C VAL A 54 2.32 -8.56 1.35
N LEU A 55 2.64 -9.30 0.29
CA LEU A 55 2.63 -8.76 -1.08
C LEU A 55 1.24 -8.28 -1.47
N GLU A 56 0.21 -9.06 -1.17
CA GLU A 56 -1.18 -8.70 -1.46
C GLU A 56 -1.62 -7.48 -0.65
N TYR A 57 -1.25 -7.40 0.62
CA TYR A 57 -1.53 -6.24 1.48
C TYR A 57 -0.93 -4.96 0.90
N VAL A 58 0.35 -5.01 0.48
CA VAL A 58 1.04 -3.87 -0.14
C VAL A 58 0.38 -3.49 -1.47
N ARG A 59 0.03 -4.48 -2.28
CA ARG A 59 -0.65 -4.29 -3.56
C ARG A 59 -2.01 -3.60 -3.39
N GLN A 60 -2.82 -4.09 -2.46
CA GLN A 60 -4.13 -3.50 -2.15
C GLN A 60 -3.99 -2.06 -1.67
N GLY A 61 -2.99 -1.79 -0.83
CA GLY A 61 -2.69 -0.45 -0.36
C GLY A 61 -2.35 0.51 -1.51
N ARG A 62 -1.62 0.04 -2.53
CA ARG A 62 -1.30 0.84 -3.72
C ARG A 62 -2.55 1.13 -4.57
N GLN A 63 -3.40 0.14 -4.78
CA GLN A 63 -4.64 0.28 -5.55
C GLN A 63 -5.58 1.31 -4.89
N HIS A 64 -5.79 1.19 -3.59
CA HIS A 64 -6.63 2.13 -2.83
C HIS A 64 -6.12 3.57 -2.93
N ARG A 65 -4.79 3.76 -2.85
CA ARG A 65 -4.21 5.10 -2.99
C ARG A 65 -4.45 5.68 -4.39
N ALA A 66 -4.29 4.87 -5.43
CA ALA A 66 -4.52 5.30 -6.81
C ALA A 66 -5.99 5.66 -7.05
N GLU A 67 -6.91 4.83 -6.56
CA GLU A 67 -8.36 5.08 -6.66
C GLU A 67 -8.75 6.38 -5.95
N ASN A 68 -8.29 6.56 -4.72
CA ASN A 68 -8.55 7.77 -3.94
C ASN A 68 -8.03 9.02 -4.66
N PHE A 69 -6.86 8.94 -5.28
CA PHE A 69 -6.27 10.05 -6.00
C PHE A 69 -7.06 10.41 -7.27
N VAL A 70 -7.54 9.40 -7.99
CA VAL A 70 -8.40 9.61 -9.18
C VAL A 70 -9.74 10.23 -8.76
N GLN A 71 -10.33 9.76 -7.66
CA GLN A 71 -11.56 10.33 -7.11
C GLN A 71 -11.34 11.78 -6.66
N MET A 72 -10.21 12.07 -6.06
CA MET A 72 -9.81 13.44 -5.66
C MET A 72 -9.73 14.35 -6.89
N ARG A 73 -9.11 13.90 -7.98
CA ARG A 73 -9.06 14.66 -9.24
C ARG A 73 -10.47 14.88 -9.82
N ARG A 74 -11.29 13.84 -9.79
CA ARG A 74 -12.69 13.93 -10.25
C ARG A 74 -13.44 15.00 -9.42
N ARG A 75 -13.36 14.91 -8.09
CA ARG A 75 -13.96 15.88 -7.18
C ARG A 75 -13.50 17.32 -7.50
N PHE A 76 -12.21 17.51 -7.74
CA PHE A 76 -11.63 18.80 -8.09
C PHE A 76 -12.26 19.39 -9.37
N LEU A 77 -12.41 18.58 -10.40
CA LEU A 77 -12.91 19.02 -11.70
C LEU A 77 -14.45 19.12 -11.77
N GLU A 78 -15.16 18.36 -10.93
CA GLU A 78 -16.63 18.28 -10.98
C GLU A 78 -17.33 19.15 -9.94
N THR A 79 -16.65 19.59 -8.88
CA THR A 79 -17.23 20.49 -7.88
C THR A 79 -17.57 21.83 -8.55
N PRO A 80 -18.84 22.25 -8.56
CA PRO A 80 -19.23 23.46 -9.30
C PRO A 80 -18.43 24.70 -8.92
N GLN A 81 -18.18 24.92 -7.64
CA GLN A 81 -17.43 26.07 -7.14
C GLN A 81 -15.98 26.07 -7.64
N TYR A 82 -15.36 24.88 -7.73
CA TYR A 82 -14.00 24.76 -8.24
C TYR A 82 -13.95 24.94 -9.75
N ARG A 83 -14.95 24.42 -10.46
CA ARG A 83 -15.06 24.56 -11.91
C ARG A 83 -15.12 26.03 -12.30
N GLU A 84 -15.96 26.83 -11.62
CA GLU A 84 -16.07 28.28 -11.86
C GLU A 84 -14.70 28.96 -11.67
N ILE A 85 -14.00 28.64 -10.59
CA ILE A 85 -12.64 29.18 -10.35
C ILE A 85 -11.67 28.75 -11.46
N LEU A 86 -11.71 27.48 -11.87
CA LEU A 86 -10.83 26.93 -12.91
C LEU A 86 -11.03 27.62 -14.26
N ASP A 87 -12.28 27.86 -14.63
CA ASP A 87 -12.65 28.53 -15.88
C ASP A 87 -12.12 29.99 -15.88
N LEU A 88 -12.27 30.69 -14.76
CA LEU A 88 -11.78 32.06 -14.60
C LEU A 88 -10.24 32.12 -14.53
N LEU A 89 -9.60 31.13 -13.89
CA LEU A 89 -8.13 31.06 -13.78
C LEU A 89 -7.45 30.86 -15.16
N ALA A 90 -8.12 30.19 -16.11
CA ALA A 90 -7.55 29.93 -17.42
C ALA A 90 -7.16 31.23 -18.17
N GLY A 91 -7.91 32.31 -17.92
CA GLY A 91 -7.66 33.62 -18.51
C GLY A 91 -7.21 34.69 -17.53
N ASP A 92 -6.97 34.33 -16.27
CA ASP A 92 -6.79 35.27 -15.16
C ASP A 92 -7.89 36.35 -15.18
N ASP A 93 -9.15 35.92 -15.30
CA ASP A 93 -10.31 36.81 -15.46
C ASP A 93 -10.48 37.71 -14.23
N PRO A 94 -10.70 39.03 -14.41
CA PRO A 94 -10.98 39.95 -13.29
C PRO A 94 -12.13 39.52 -12.38
N LYS A 95 -13.09 38.73 -12.86
CA LYS A 95 -14.18 38.17 -12.04
C LYS A 95 -13.67 37.32 -10.89
N LEU A 96 -12.44 36.81 -10.94
CA LEU A 96 -11.81 36.13 -9.80
C LEU A 96 -11.83 36.98 -8.53
N ARG A 97 -11.83 38.31 -8.66
CA ARG A 97 -11.96 39.25 -7.50
C ARG A 97 -13.27 39.03 -6.74
N GLU A 98 -14.34 38.72 -7.48
CA GLU A 98 -15.71 38.60 -6.96
C GLU A 98 -15.96 37.26 -6.26
N VAL A 99 -15.13 36.24 -6.56
CA VAL A 99 -15.18 34.93 -5.90
C VAL A 99 -14.94 35.14 -4.39
N SER A 100 -15.80 34.56 -3.57
CA SER A 100 -15.70 34.73 -2.11
C SER A 100 -14.36 34.26 -1.57
N ILE A 101 -13.88 34.94 -0.53
CA ILE A 101 -12.63 34.60 0.15
C ILE A 101 -12.67 33.14 0.62
N GLN A 102 -13.82 32.66 1.09
CA GLN A 102 -13.95 31.29 1.60
C GLN A 102 -13.83 30.28 0.47
N GLU A 103 -14.40 30.54 -0.69
CA GLU A 103 -14.26 29.64 -1.87
C GLU A 103 -12.81 29.59 -2.35
N LYS A 104 -12.12 30.75 -2.40
CA LYS A 104 -10.68 30.81 -2.71
C LYS A 104 -9.86 29.99 -1.70
N ARG A 105 -10.18 30.11 -0.40
CA ARG A 105 -9.52 29.33 0.66
C ARG A 105 -9.75 27.83 0.51
N ASN A 106 -10.99 27.44 0.24
CA ASN A 106 -11.34 26.02 0.03
C ASN A 106 -10.60 25.45 -1.20
N PHE A 107 -10.51 26.26 -2.25
CA PHE A 107 -9.81 25.88 -3.49
C PHE A 107 -8.31 25.67 -3.23
N VAL A 108 -7.64 26.64 -2.58
CA VAL A 108 -6.20 26.49 -2.24
C VAL A 108 -6.01 25.34 -1.23
N GLY A 109 -6.91 25.23 -0.24
CA GLY A 109 -6.86 24.12 0.72
C GLY A 109 -6.89 22.75 0.05
N PHE A 110 -7.71 22.59 -0.98
CA PHE A 110 -7.71 21.37 -1.77
C PHE A 110 -6.33 21.10 -2.42
N LEU A 111 -5.72 22.12 -3.00
CA LEU A 111 -4.38 21.98 -3.60
C LEU A 111 -3.32 21.67 -2.53
N GLU A 112 -3.50 22.18 -1.31
CA GLU A 112 -2.64 21.83 -0.17
C GLU A 112 -2.85 20.38 0.29
N GLU A 113 -4.08 19.83 0.21
CA GLU A 113 -4.31 18.40 0.45
C GLU A 113 -3.47 17.55 -0.51
N VAL A 114 -3.45 17.92 -1.80
CA VAL A 114 -2.59 17.24 -2.80
C VAL A 114 -1.10 17.36 -2.40
N ALA A 115 -0.68 18.55 -2.00
CA ALA A 115 0.71 18.80 -1.57
C ALA A 115 1.10 17.90 -0.38
N VAL A 116 0.21 17.77 0.60
CA VAL A 116 0.44 16.91 1.78
C VAL A 116 0.58 15.44 1.35
N MET A 117 -0.23 14.99 0.39
CA MET A 117 -0.13 13.61 -0.12
C MET A 117 1.21 13.38 -0.84
N VAL A 118 1.72 14.36 -1.57
CA VAL A 118 3.05 14.30 -2.21
C VAL A 118 4.15 14.26 -1.13
N ASN A 119 4.10 15.17 -0.17
CA ASN A 119 5.10 15.28 0.90
C ASN A 119 5.15 14.01 1.75
N SER A 120 4.00 13.36 1.96
CA SER A 120 3.88 12.09 2.71
C SER A 120 4.22 10.87 1.86
N ARG A 121 4.65 11.05 0.60
CA ARG A 121 4.97 9.98 -0.36
C ARG A 121 3.79 9.04 -0.62
N LEU A 122 2.58 9.50 -0.38
CA LEU A 122 1.36 8.75 -0.73
C LEU A 122 1.14 8.73 -2.23
N ILE A 123 1.55 9.81 -2.91
CA ILE A 123 1.53 9.93 -4.37
C ILE A 123 2.88 10.47 -4.87
N ARG A 124 3.23 10.10 -6.08
CA ARG A 124 4.48 10.57 -6.71
C ARG A 124 4.32 12.02 -7.19
N ARG A 125 5.39 12.79 -7.14
CA ARG A 125 5.45 14.18 -7.62
C ARG A 125 4.97 14.30 -9.07
N GLU A 126 5.41 13.38 -9.90
CA GLU A 126 5.08 13.34 -11.32
C GLU A 126 3.58 13.11 -11.57
N UNK A 127 2.88 12.48 -10.67
CA UNK A 127 1.74 12.29 -10.75
C UNK A 127 1.03 13.28 -10.47
N ALA A 128 1.23 13.84 -9.40
CA ALA A 128 0.57 15.08 -8.96
C ALA A 128 0.74 16.21 -9.99
N HIS A 129 1.94 16.36 -10.54
CA HIS A 129 2.21 17.35 -11.59
C HIS A 129 1.34 17.11 -12.83
N TYR A 130 1.26 15.89 -13.30
CA TYR A 130 0.43 15.55 -14.48
C TYR A 130 -1.04 15.90 -14.25
N MET A 131 -1.57 15.66 -13.07
CA MET A 131 -3.00 15.86 -12.79
C MET A 131 -3.33 17.29 -12.35
N PHE A 132 -2.47 17.93 -11.57
CA PHE A 132 -2.78 19.20 -10.90
C PHE A 132 -1.78 20.32 -11.22
N GLY A 133 -0.59 20.00 -11.74
CA GLY A 133 0.49 20.98 -11.93
C GLY A 133 0.07 22.21 -12.73
N TYR A 134 -0.73 22.02 -13.78
CA TYR A 134 -1.26 23.12 -14.58
C TYR A 134 -2.07 24.11 -13.72
N TYR A 135 -3.00 23.59 -12.96
CA TYR A 135 -3.90 24.42 -12.13
C TYR A 135 -3.14 25.08 -10.97
N VAL A 136 -2.20 24.35 -10.38
CA VAL A 136 -1.31 24.90 -9.33
C VAL A 136 -0.55 26.12 -9.88
N GLN A 137 0.00 25.99 -11.10
CA GLN A 137 0.75 27.09 -11.73
C GLN A 137 -0.15 28.27 -12.09
N LEU A 138 -1.35 28.02 -12.62
CA LEU A 138 -2.32 29.09 -12.87
C LEU A 138 -2.66 29.85 -11.59
N THR A 139 -3.01 29.11 -10.55
CA THR A 139 -3.37 29.72 -9.24
C THR A 139 -2.19 30.53 -8.69
N ALA A 140 -0.99 29.97 -8.73
CA ALA A 140 0.21 30.63 -8.19
C ALA A 140 0.54 31.92 -8.96
N LYS A 141 0.26 31.99 -10.25
CA LYS A 141 0.60 33.13 -11.11
C LYS A 141 -0.51 34.16 -11.20
N SER A 142 -1.76 33.78 -10.91
CA SER A 142 -2.91 34.66 -11.05
C SER A 142 -2.71 35.95 -10.22
N THR A 143 -3.05 37.07 -10.82
CA THR A 143 -3.11 38.36 -10.12
C THR A 143 -4.45 38.51 -9.40
N HIS A 144 -5.53 38.24 -10.13
CA HIS A 144 -6.91 38.49 -9.66
C HIS A 144 -7.38 37.48 -8.60
N PHE A 145 -6.86 36.26 -8.61
CA PHE A 145 -7.21 35.25 -7.61
C PHE A 145 -6.79 35.72 -6.19
N TRP A 146 -5.58 36.29 -6.09
CA TRP A 146 -5.01 36.69 -4.78
C TRP A 146 -5.46 38.04 -4.29
N GLU A 147 -6.24 38.79 -5.08
CA GLU A 147 -6.83 40.03 -4.56
C GLU A 147 -7.68 39.73 -3.33
N HIS A 148 -7.52 40.57 -2.31
CA HIS A 148 -8.13 40.44 -0.98
C HIS A 148 -7.59 39.24 -0.15
N LEU A 149 -6.55 38.56 -0.63
CA LEU A 149 -5.84 37.49 0.10
C LEU A 149 -4.35 37.84 0.14
N ASP A 150 -3.75 37.81 1.31
CA ASP A 150 -2.31 37.99 1.43
C ASP A 150 -1.60 36.70 0.96
N ARG A 151 -1.16 36.69 -0.30
CA ARG A 151 -0.45 35.56 -0.92
C ARG A 151 0.82 35.16 -0.14
N GLN A 152 1.47 36.14 0.56
CA GLN A 152 2.70 35.87 1.31
C GLN A 152 2.43 35.35 2.72
N SER A 153 1.18 35.37 3.14
CA SER A 153 0.80 34.86 4.45
C SER A 153 1.38 33.47 4.71
N HIS A 154 1.78 33.22 5.94
CA HIS A 154 2.31 31.94 6.36
C HIS A 154 1.29 30.80 6.18
N TYR A 155 0.00 31.13 6.14
CA TYR A 155 -1.06 30.13 5.91
C TYR A 155 -0.89 29.40 4.57
N TRP A 156 -0.36 30.08 3.55
CA TRP A 156 -0.20 29.51 2.19
C TRP A 156 1.20 28.95 1.96
N ARG A 157 1.97 28.69 3.01
CA ARG A 157 3.34 28.18 2.91
C ARG A 157 3.39 26.83 2.18
N VAL A 158 2.45 25.94 2.48
CA VAL A 158 2.39 24.60 1.86
C VAL A 158 2.08 24.73 0.36
N PHE A 159 1.09 25.56 0.03
CA PHE A 159 0.74 25.83 -1.37
C PHE A 159 1.93 26.43 -2.15
N ARG A 160 2.60 27.45 -1.59
CA ARG A 160 3.74 28.08 -2.28
C ARG A 160 4.87 27.09 -2.54
N ALA A 161 5.25 26.29 -1.53
CA ALA A 161 6.28 25.26 -1.68
C ALA A 161 5.86 24.23 -2.76
N PHE A 162 4.60 23.85 -2.76
CA PHE A 162 4.06 22.91 -3.76
C PHE A 162 4.10 23.53 -5.17
N ALA A 163 3.75 24.79 -5.32
CA ALA A 163 3.81 25.48 -6.62
C ALA A 163 5.23 25.55 -7.16
N GLU A 164 6.22 25.84 -6.29
CA GLU A 164 7.64 25.81 -6.65
C GLU A 164 8.10 24.41 -7.08
N ASP A 165 7.67 23.39 -6.35
CA ASP A 165 8.01 21.99 -6.67
C ASP A 165 7.40 21.58 -8.01
N MET A 166 6.15 21.93 -8.27
CA MET A 166 5.49 21.65 -9.55
C MET A 166 6.16 22.37 -10.74
N ALA A 167 6.70 23.57 -10.51
CA ALA A 167 7.46 24.29 -11.53
C ALA A 167 8.78 23.56 -11.88
N LYS A 168 9.45 22.99 -10.87
CA LYS A 168 10.67 22.19 -11.07
C LYS A 168 10.37 20.92 -11.86
N VAL A 169 9.33 20.18 -11.51
CA VAL A 169 8.91 18.97 -12.23
C VAL A 169 8.63 19.29 -13.70
N LYS A 170 7.97 20.42 -13.97
CA LYS A 170 7.73 20.86 -15.35
C LYS A 170 9.04 21.05 -16.14
N ALA A 171 10.02 21.70 -15.53
CA ALA A 171 11.33 21.93 -16.15
C ALA A 171 12.06 20.60 -16.38
N GLU A 172 12.07 19.71 -15.41
CA GLU A 172 12.67 18.37 -15.51
C GLU A 172 12.02 17.53 -16.61
N THR A 173 10.69 17.58 -16.73
CA THR A 173 9.92 16.85 -17.75
C THR A 173 10.23 17.35 -19.16
N GLN A 174 10.39 18.65 -19.33
CA GLN A 174 10.74 19.24 -20.63
C GLN A 174 12.15 18.84 -21.07
N THR A 175 13.06 18.63 -20.11
CA THR A 175 14.43 18.22 -20.37
C THR A 175 14.56 16.71 -20.61
N ASN A 176 13.73 15.90 -19.97
CA ASN A 176 13.75 14.43 -20.07
C ASN A 176 12.34 13.89 -20.29
N PRO A 177 11.96 13.62 -21.56
CA PRO A 177 10.61 13.16 -21.88
C PRO A 177 10.31 11.71 -21.48
N ASN A 178 11.31 10.94 -21.03
CA ASN A 178 11.13 9.55 -20.63
C ASN A 178 10.64 9.45 -19.18
N LEU A 179 9.43 9.94 -18.92
CA LEU A 179 8.76 9.78 -17.63
C LEU A 179 8.10 8.41 -17.53
N HIS A 180 8.60 7.59 -16.66
CA HIS A 180 7.94 6.34 -16.28
C HIS A 180 6.97 6.65 -15.12
N PHE A 181 5.68 6.52 -15.37
CA PHE A 181 4.62 6.71 -14.37
C PHE A 181 4.42 5.48 -13.49
#